data_40bd7a1f08b6e8681738b5d7252a9bdc
#
_entry.id   40bd7a1f08b6e8681738b5d7252a9bdc
#
_cell.length_a   1.000
_cell.length_b   1.000
_cell.length_c   1.000
_cell.angle_alpha   90.00
_cell.angle_beta   90.00
_cell.angle_gamma   90.00
#
_symmetry.space_group_name_H-M   'P 1'
#
loop_
_entity.id
_entity.type
_entity.pdbx_description
1 polymer ?
#
loop_
_entity_poly.entity_id
_entity_poly.type
_entity_poly.pdbx_seq_one_letter_code
_entity_poly.pdbx_strand_id
1 'polypeptide(L)'
;NHRSHVPYHVDLNGQLYSLLAEEACLDAGVSLAYYQYPEKVAQTPEGWLVEVRGQGVNYQLRCKQIIDCSGNATVVGMLGFERLRGDDRQPGTQVVVYKGLDKDVVSKNAKQIQQMYDQAVKEGRLKKGDTWSGKAMQPIRSTRGNVNHIFGADSTDAGTQTQTNLAGRKSVLRMLKFLKTIPGGENASIDRMMNETATRETFRIKGESTITVNDYQNGRKFDDALCYSFYPIDLHTKDGVVPKHLKRGVVPTIPRGSLIPKGSTNLMVAGRCLSSDRYANSAARVQASCMGMGQAAACTAVLAAKSSVTPKEVPLGEIH
;
A
#
# COMPACT_ATOMS: atom_id res chain seq x y z
N ASN A 1 -13.93 19.63 -2.53
CA ASN A 1 -13.75 18.28 -2.00
C ASN A 1 -13.42 17.32 -3.13
N HIS A 2 -12.11 17.00 -3.32
CA HIS A 2 -11.64 16.19 -4.46
C HIS A 2 -12.20 14.76 -4.51
N ARG A 3 -13.02 14.35 -3.56
CA ARG A 3 -13.53 12.98 -3.40
C ARG A 3 -15.04 12.89 -3.28
N SER A 4 -15.76 13.91 -3.74
CA SER A 4 -17.23 13.91 -3.77
C SER A 4 -17.84 12.76 -4.58
N HIS A 5 -17.04 12.13 -5.45
CA HIS A 5 -17.42 10.95 -6.24
C HIS A 5 -17.23 9.61 -5.52
N VAL A 6 -16.61 9.61 -4.32
CA VAL A 6 -16.46 8.42 -3.47
C VAL A 6 -17.43 8.56 -2.29
N PRO A 7 -18.63 7.96 -2.37
CA PRO A 7 -19.72 8.25 -1.43
C PRO A 7 -19.43 7.82 0.02
N TYR A 8 -18.47 6.94 0.23
CA TYR A 8 -18.16 6.37 1.55
C TYR A 8 -16.70 6.64 1.96
N HIS A 9 -16.27 7.90 1.86
CA HIS A 9 -14.94 8.30 2.30
C HIS A 9 -14.92 8.58 3.80
N VAL A 10 -14.12 7.81 4.54
CA VAL A 10 -13.88 8.00 5.97
C VAL A 10 -12.43 8.41 6.18
N ASP A 11 -12.19 9.50 6.91
CA ASP A 11 -10.87 9.88 7.37
C ASP A 11 -10.55 9.12 8.66
N LEU A 12 -9.49 8.33 8.63
CA LEU A 12 -9.02 7.57 9.78
C LEU A 12 -7.84 8.28 10.45
N ASN A 13 -7.87 8.31 11.79
CA ASN A 13 -6.66 8.53 12.57
C ASN A 13 -5.86 7.22 12.56
N GLY A 14 -4.75 7.19 11.79
CA GLY A 14 -3.97 5.97 11.58
C GLY A 14 -3.36 5.40 12.86
N GLN A 15 -2.96 6.26 13.80
CA GLN A 15 -2.42 5.84 15.09
C GLN A 15 -3.50 5.18 15.94
N LEU A 16 -4.65 5.83 16.10
CA LEU A 16 -5.77 5.25 16.84
C LEU A 16 -6.25 3.95 16.21
N TYR A 17 -6.34 3.90 14.88
CA TYR A 17 -6.71 2.67 14.17
C TYR A 17 -5.76 1.51 14.48
N SER A 18 -4.44 1.77 14.54
CA SER A 18 -3.47 0.73 14.86
C SER A 18 -3.65 0.19 16.29
N LEU A 19 -3.89 1.07 17.25
CA LEU A 19 -4.14 0.68 18.65
C LEU A 19 -5.43 -0.17 18.79
N LEU A 20 -6.51 0.27 18.18
CA LEU A 20 -7.79 -0.46 18.22
C LEU A 20 -7.72 -1.81 17.48
N ALA A 21 -6.94 -1.88 16.38
CA ALA A 21 -6.74 -3.13 15.67
C ALA A 21 -5.92 -4.14 16.49
N GLU A 22 -4.89 -3.66 17.20
CA GLU A 22 -4.10 -4.47 18.13
C GLU A 22 -4.97 -5.00 19.28
N GLU A 23 -5.72 -4.12 19.94
CA GLU A 23 -6.67 -4.48 21.01
C GLU A 23 -7.66 -5.55 20.54
N ALA A 24 -8.31 -5.34 19.38
CA ALA A 24 -9.26 -6.29 18.82
C ALA A 24 -8.61 -7.67 18.50
N CYS A 25 -7.36 -7.70 18.07
CA CYS A 25 -6.63 -8.95 17.87
C CYS A 25 -6.39 -9.68 19.20
N LEU A 26 -5.96 -8.97 20.24
CA LEU A 26 -5.69 -9.53 21.56
C LEU A 26 -6.99 -10.05 22.22
N ASP A 27 -8.07 -9.29 22.13
CA ASP A 27 -9.40 -9.68 22.65
C ASP A 27 -9.94 -10.92 21.94
N ALA A 28 -9.62 -11.08 20.66
CA ALA A 28 -9.94 -12.28 19.89
C ALA A 28 -9.01 -13.47 20.14
N GLY A 29 -8.01 -13.34 21.03
CA GLY A 29 -7.04 -14.40 21.35
C GLY A 29 -6.00 -14.63 20.26
N VAL A 30 -5.77 -13.66 19.39
CA VAL A 30 -4.72 -13.74 18.35
C VAL A 30 -3.35 -13.51 18.98
N SER A 31 -2.41 -14.44 18.73
CA SER A 31 -1.01 -14.25 19.12
C SER A 31 -0.31 -13.27 18.19
N LEU A 32 0.11 -12.13 18.72
CA LEU A 32 0.85 -11.12 17.98
C LEU A 32 2.36 -11.32 18.14
N ALA A 33 3.10 -11.28 17.04
CA ALA A 33 4.55 -11.48 17.01
C ALA A 33 5.22 -10.36 16.20
N TYR A 34 5.55 -9.25 16.88
CA TYR A 34 6.23 -8.11 16.26
C TYR A 34 7.73 -8.39 16.07
N TYR A 35 8.34 -7.71 15.08
CA TYR A 35 9.77 -7.79 14.76
C TYR A 35 10.25 -9.20 14.40
N GLN A 36 9.34 -10.01 13.87
CA GLN A 36 9.61 -11.36 13.41
C GLN A 36 9.22 -11.50 11.94
N TYR A 37 9.89 -12.42 11.26
CA TYR A 37 9.63 -12.70 9.84
C TYR A 37 9.82 -14.19 9.55
N PRO A 38 9.13 -14.73 8.55
CA PRO A 38 9.40 -16.07 8.07
C PRO A 38 10.77 -16.09 7.36
N GLU A 39 11.67 -16.95 7.82
CA GLU A 39 12.96 -17.17 7.19
C GLU A 39 12.88 -18.26 6.13
N LYS A 40 12.07 -19.30 6.42
CA LYS A 40 11.83 -20.42 5.51
C LYS A 40 10.42 -20.92 5.68
N VAL A 41 9.81 -21.34 4.58
CA VAL A 41 8.48 -21.94 4.55
C VAL A 41 8.56 -23.23 3.75
N ALA A 42 8.03 -24.31 4.29
CA ALA A 42 7.99 -25.61 3.63
C ALA A 42 6.59 -26.22 3.73
N GLN A 43 6.14 -26.86 2.68
CA GLN A 43 4.88 -27.59 2.68
C GLN A 43 5.04 -28.91 3.44
N THR A 44 4.01 -29.29 4.18
CA THR A 44 3.89 -30.55 4.88
C THR A 44 2.56 -31.22 4.49
N PRO A 45 2.36 -32.51 4.78
CA PRO A 45 1.08 -33.17 4.51
C PRO A 45 -0.12 -32.49 5.20
N GLU A 46 0.11 -31.83 6.35
CA GLU A 46 -0.94 -31.22 7.17
C GLU A 46 -1.07 -29.69 6.99
N GLY A 47 -0.26 -29.09 6.11
CA GLY A 47 -0.22 -27.65 5.89
C GLY A 47 1.20 -27.13 5.70
N TRP A 48 1.70 -26.32 6.62
CA TRP A 48 2.97 -25.62 6.48
C TRP A 48 3.84 -25.71 7.74
N LEU A 49 5.14 -25.80 7.53
CA LEU A 49 6.17 -25.57 8.54
C LEU A 49 6.87 -24.24 8.21
N VAL A 50 6.84 -23.29 9.14
CA VAL A 50 7.43 -21.96 9.00
C VAL A 50 8.55 -21.83 10.01
N GLU A 51 9.77 -21.59 9.54
CA GLU A 51 10.89 -21.16 10.39
C GLU A 51 10.79 -19.64 10.56
N VAL A 52 10.64 -19.22 11.82
CA VAL A 52 10.46 -17.81 12.18
C VAL A 52 11.71 -17.30 12.85
N ARG A 53 12.17 -16.13 12.40
CA ARG A 53 13.31 -15.43 12.97
C ARG A 53 12.96 -14.01 13.36
N GLY A 54 13.51 -13.55 14.45
CA GLY A 54 13.45 -12.17 14.94
C GLY A 54 14.60 -11.86 15.87
N GLN A 55 14.60 -10.67 16.45
CA GLN A 55 15.63 -10.30 17.41
C GLN A 55 15.53 -11.16 18.68
N GLY A 56 16.53 -12.01 18.90
CA GLY A 56 16.60 -12.91 20.06
C GLY A 56 15.65 -14.10 20.02
N VAL A 57 14.97 -14.35 18.90
CA VAL A 57 14.04 -15.48 18.74
C VAL A 57 14.31 -16.25 17.45
N ASN A 58 14.19 -17.58 17.54
CA ASN A 58 14.24 -18.49 16.40
C ASN A 58 13.43 -19.74 16.80
N TYR A 59 12.34 -20.01 16.07
CA TYR A 59 11.47 -21.15 16.36
C TYR A 59 10.74 -21.61 15.10
N GLN A 60 10.08 -22.77 15.21
CA GLN A 60 9.26 -23.32 14.14
C GLN A 60 7.78 -23.24 14.52
N LEU A 61 6.96 -22.83 13.53
CA LEU A 61 5.51 -22.76 13.62
C LEU A 61 4.89 -23.75 12.61
N ARG A 62 3.93 -24.56 13.04
CA ARG A 62 3.10 -25.36 12.16
C ARG A 62 1.74 -24.71 12.00
N CYS A 63 1.24 -24.62 10.78
CA CYS A 63 -0.09 -24.06 10.52
C CYS A 63 -0.74 -24.75 9.30
N LYS A 64 -2.08 -24.79 9.30
CA LYS A 64 -2.85 -25.37 8.20
C LYS A 64 -2.93 -24.43 7.00
N GLN A 65 -3.01 -23.12 7.26
CA GLN A 65 -3.20 -22.08 6.23
C GLN A 65 -2.20 -20.95 6.44
N ILE A 66 -1.76 -20.31 5.36
CA ILE A 66 -1.00 -19.07 5.38
C ILE A 66 -1.75 -18.00 4.58
N ILE A 67 -1.80 -16.78 5.12
CA ILE A 67 -2.24 -15.58 4.39
C ILE A 67 -1.06 -14.61 4.33
N ASP A 68 -0.48 -14.44 3.14
CA ASP A 68 0.63 -13.52 2.92
C ASP A 68 0.11 -12.08 2.75
N CYS A 69 0.16 -11.31 3.83
CA CYS A 69 -0.18 -9.89 3.88
C CYS A 69 1.05 -8.97 3.79
N SER A 70 2.22 -9.48 3.41
CA SER A 70 3.48 -8.71 3.34
C SER A 70 3.43 -7.54 2.34
N GLY A 71 2.47 -7.56 1.43
CA GLY A 71 2.36 -6.60 0.33
C GLY A 71 3.44 -6.76 -0.75
N ASN A 72 4.44 -7.59 -0.50
CA ASN A 72 5.51 -7.93 -1.45
C ASN A 72 5.36 -9.36 -1.98
N ALA A 73 4.30 -10.08 -1.59
CA ALA A 73 4.13 -11.51 -1.85
C ALA A 73 5.39 -12.30 -1.42
N THR A 74 5.88 -12.03 -0.21
CA THR A 74 7.17 -12.56 0.28
C THR A 74 7.12 -14.06 0.44
N VAL A 75 6.10 -14.59 1.12
CA VAL A 75 5.93 -16.04 1.32
C VAL A 75 5.67 -16.74 -0.01
N VAL A 76 4.88 -16.14 -0.87
CA VAL A 76 4.63 -16.65 -2.24
C VAL A 76 5.94 -16.82 -3.01
N GLY A 77 6.84 -15.83 -2.90
CA GLY A 77 8.17 -15.92 -3.51
C GLY A 77 9.11 -16.94 -2.86
N MET A 78 9.08 -17.10 -1.53
CA MET A 78 9.85 -18.12 -0.82
C MET A 78 9.48 -19.54 -1.25
N LEU A 79 8.20 -19.74 -1.61
CA LEU A 79 7.69 -21.01 -2.07
C LEU A 79 7.87 -21.25 -3.58
N GLY A 80 8.49 -20.29 -4.30
CA GLY A 80 8.79 -20.41 -5.73
C GLY A 80 7.59 -20.21 -6.66
N PHE A 81 6.44 -19.73 -6.15
CA PHE A 81 5.31 -19.38 -7.02
C PHE A 81 5.59 -18.12 -7.83
N GLU A 82 5.00 -18.05 -9.03
CA GLU A 82 5.19 -16.96 -9.96
C GLU A 82 4.66 -15.64 -9.39
N ARG A 83 5.52 -14.62 -9.44
CA ARG A 83 5.18 -13.23 -9.08
C ARG A 83 5.41 -12.31 -10.26
N LEU A 84 4.54 -11.33 -10.43
CA LEU A 84 4.59 -10.34 -11.48
C LEU A 84 5.18 -9.03 -10.95
N ARG A 85 6.09 -8.43 -11.72
CA ARG A 85 6.71 -7.16 -11.39
C ARG A 85 7.02 -6.40 -12.67
N GLY A 86 6.61 -5.13 -12.74
CA GLY A 86 6.97 -4.25 -13.83
C GLY A 86 8.25 -3.47 -13.54
N ASP A 87 8.96 -3.05 -14.59
CA ASP A 87 10.15 -2.21 -14.49
C ASP A 87 9.80 -0.78 -14.05
N ASP A 88 8.73 -0.23 -14.59
CA ASP A 88 8.21 1.11 -14.25
C ASP A 88 7.20 1.04 -13.10
N ARG A 89 7.70 0.91 -11.87
CA ARG A 89 6.88 0.84 -10.66
C ARG A 89 6.36 2.21 -10.26
N GLN A 90 5.20 2.23 -9.60
CA GLN A 90 4.67 3.44 -8.98
C GLN A 90 5.65 3.97 -7.92
N PRO A 91 5.94 5.29 -7.89
CA PRO A 91 6.83 5.87 -6.90
C PRO A 91 6.29 5.69 -5.48
N GLY A 92 7.20 5.54 -4.53
CA GLY A 92 6.88 5.57 -3.11
C GLY A 92 6.54 6.97 -2.60
N THR A 93 6.23 7.08 -1.33
CA THR A 93 6.03 8.35 -0.62
C THR A 93 6.68 8.32 0.75
N GLN A 94 7.53 9.29 1.03
CA GLN A 94 7.91 9.61 2.40
C GLN A 94 6.86 10.56 2.97
N VAL A 95 5.98 10.05 3.81
CA VAL A 95 4.94 10.87 4.44
C VAL A 95 5.57 11.86 5.40
N VAL A 96 5.29 13.14 5.23
CA VAL A 96 5.81 14.23 6.06
C VAL A 96 4.82 15.39 6.12
N VAL A 97 4.65 16.00 7.28
CA VAL A 97 3.90 17.23 7.49
C VAL A 97 4.86 18.28 8.04
N TYR A 98 4.82 19.46 7.44
CA TYR A 98 5.62 20.62 7.86
C TYR A 98 4.79 21.56 8.72
N LYS A 99 5.46 22.26 9.66
CA LYS A 99 4.89 23.33 10.52
C LYS A 99 5.80 24.55 10.56
N GLY A 100 5.38 25.59 11.26
CA GLY A 100 6.16 26.82 11.44
C GLY A 100 6.13 27.74 10.21
N LEU A 101 5.15 27.55 9.32
CA LEU A 101 4.93 28.41 8.15
C LEU A 101 3.84 29.45 8.48
N ASP A 102 4.12 30.74 8.20
CA ASP A 102 3.11 31.79 8.26
C ASP A 102 2.15 31.67 7.07
N LYS A 103 0.94 31.15 7.34
CA LYS A 103 -0.04 30.83 6.29
C LYS A 103 -0.50 32.05 5.50
N ASP A 104 -0.56 33.22 6.13
CA ASP A 104 -1.02 34.47 5.51
C ASP A 104 0.06 35.03 4.58
N VAL A 105 1.31 35.08 5.05
CA VAL A 105 2.46 35.49 4.24
C VAL A 105 2.66 34.57 3.07
N VAL A 106 2.66 33.24 3.30
CA VAL A 106 2.80 32.21 2.25
C VAL A 106 1.69 32.31 1.21
N SER A 107 0.44 32.52 1.63
CA SER A 107 -0.70 32.63 0.71
C SER A 107 -0.62 33.89 -0.16
N LYS A 108 -0.23 35.03 0.40
CA LYS A 108 -0.02 36.28 -0.33
C LYS A 108 1.11 36.17 -1.36
N ASN A 109 2.14 35.38 -1.07
CA ASN A 109 3.31 35.21 -1.93
C ASN A 109 3.29 33.92 -2.78
N ALA A 110 2.15 33.23 -2.91
CA ALA A 110 2.06 31.92 -3.55
C ALA A 110 2.64 31.86 -4.97
N LYS A 111 2.46 32.92 -5.79
CA LYS A 111 3.02 33.00 -7.14
C LYS A 111 4.55 33.10 -7.12
N GLN A 112 5.11 33.96 -6.26
CA GLN A 112 6.55 34.09 -6.06
C GLN A 112 7.16 32.79 -5.56
N ILE A 113 6.53 32.12 -4.59
CA ILE A 113 6.98 30.83 -4.04
C ILE A 113 7.01 29.77 -5.13
N GLN A 114 6.02 29.73 -6.04
CA GLN A 114 6.06 28.82 -7.18
C GLN A 114 7.25 29.11 -8.11
N GLN A 115 7.53 30.36 -8.41
CA GLN A 115 8.71 30.75 -9.21
C GLN A 115 10.03 30.34 -8.54
N MET A 116 10.14 30.55 -7.23
CA MET A 116 11.31 30.09 -6.44
C MET A 116 11.45 28.57 -6.47
N TYR A 117 10.34 27.84 -6.40
CA TYR A 117 10.31 26.37 -6.53
C TYR A 117 10.81 25.91 -7.91
N ASP A 118 10.27 26.49 -8.98
CA ASP A 118 10.63 26.15 -10.36
C ASP A 118 12.12 26.43 -10.62
N GLN A 119 12.63 27.55 -10.09
CA GLN A 119 14.04 27.88 -10.16
C GLN A 119 14.90 26.87 -9.36
N ALA A 120 14.47 26.51 -8.16
CA ALA A 120 15.18 25.52 -7.33
C ALA A 120 15.24 24.12 -8.00
N VAL A 121 14.19 23.74 -8.72
CA VAL A 121 14.18 22.49 -9.53
C VAL A 121 15.15 22.62 -10.70
N LYS A 122 15.17 23.75 -11.42
CA LYS A 122 16.07 24.03 -12.54
C LYS A 122 17.55 23.99 -12.12
N GLU A 123 17.85 24.51 -10.94
CA GLU A 123 19.20 24.51 -10.34
C GLU A 123 19.59 23.17 -9.68
N GLY A 124 18.69 22.19 -9.62
CA GLY A 124 18.95 20.89 -9.01
C GLY A 124 18.93 20.88 -7.47
N ARG A 125 18.57 22.01 -6.82
CA ARG A 125 18.38 22.10 -5.37
C ARG A 125 17.13 21.30 -4.92
N LEU A 126 16.11 21.25 -5.77
CA LEU A 126 14.96 20.37 -5.65
C LEU A 126 14.93 19.40 -6.83
N LYS A 127 14.25 18.27 -6.63
CA LYS A 127 13.99 17.29 -7.68
C LYS A 127 12.51 17.27 -8.05
N LYS A 128 12.17 16.85 -9.27
CA LYS A 128 10.79 16.73 -9.76
C LYS A 128 9.88 15.93 -8.80
N GLY A 129 10.42 14.91 -8.13
CA GLY A 129 9.67 14.09 -7.17
C GLY A 129 9.51 14.70 -5.77
N ASP A 130 10.14 15.84 -5.45
CA ASP A 130 10.01 16.44 -4.11
C ASP A 130 8.60 17.00 -3.86
N THR A 131 7.80 17.22 -4.94
CA THR A 131 6.33 17.28 -4.88
C THR A 131 5.77 16.38 -6.00
N TRP A 132 4.68 15.68 -5.75
CA TRP A 132 4.09 14.82 -6.80
C TRP A 132 3.32 15.59 -7.87
N SER A 133 2.94 16.83 -7.60
CA SER A 133 2.17 17.68 -8.51
C SER A 133 3.01 18.76 -9.20
N GLY A 134 4.29 18.93 -8.83
CA GLY A 134 5.11 20.07 -9.26
C GLY A 134 4.69 21.42 -8.67
N LYS A 135 3.81 21.42 -7.65
CA LYS A 135 3.27 22.64 -7.01
C LYS A 135 3.87 22.87 -5.64
N ALA A 136 4.54 23.99 -5.46
CA ALA A 136 5.19 24.39 -4.21
C ALA A 136 4.22 24.43 -3.02
N MET A 137 2.97 24.83 -3.26
CA MET A 137 1.95 24.93 -2.22
C MET A 137 1.44 23.59 -1.70
N GLN A 138 1.72 22.48 -2.38
CA GLN A 138 1.24 21.17 -1.99
C GLN A 138 1.81 20.71 -0.63
N PRO A 139 3.12 20.68 -0.39
CA PRO A 139 3.66 20.31 0.93
C PRO A 139 3.29 21.29 2.02
N ILE A 140 3.07 22.56 1.67
CA ILE A 140 2.72 23.63 2.63
C ILE A 140 1.28 23.44 3.16
N ARG A 141 0.34 23.08 2.28
CA ARG A 141 -1.09 22.93 2.61
C ARG A 141 -1.48 21.54 3.07
N SER A 142 -0.61 20.56 2.90
CA SER A 142 -0.94 19.18 3.21
C SER A 142 -0.96 18.92 4.72
N THR A 143 -2.09 18.47 5.21
CA THR A 143 -2.26 17.96 6.58
C THR A 143 -2.06 16.45 6.68
N ARG A 144 -2.04 15.74 5.53
CA ARG A 144 -1.92 14.28 5.46
C ARG A 144 -0.52 13.79 5.10
N GLY A 145 0.33 14.68 4.57
CA GLY A 145 1.75 14.42 4.31
C GLY A 145 2.08 13.56 3.09
N ASN A 146 1.10 13.14 2.28
CA ASN A 146 1.35 12.46 1.00
C ASN A 146 1.68 13.52 -0.07
N VAL A 147 2.92 13.97 -0.13
CA VAL A 147 3.30 15.17 -0.90
C VAL A 147 4.41 14.94 -1.91
N ASN A 148 5.12 13.83 -1.88
CA ASN A 148 6.26 13.55 -2.75
C ASN A 148 6.17 12.22 -3.49
N HIS A 149 7.00 12.07 -4.52
CA HIS A 149 7.24 10.84 -5.25
C HIS A 149 8.71 10.40 -5.09
N ILE A 150 8.92 9.24 -4.51
CA ILE A 150 10.22 8.60 -4.41
C ILE A 150 10.32 7.58 -5.52
N PHE A 151 10.93 7.97 -6.63
CA PHE A 151 11.09 7.13 -7.81
C PHE A 151 12.04 5.97 -7.50
N GLY A 152 11.76 4.80 -8.08
CA GLY A 152 12.51 3.59 -7.85
C GLY A 152 12.29 2.96 -6.46
N ALA A 153 11.31 3.44 -5.69
CA ALA A 153 10.99 2.89 -4.37
C ALA A 153 10.75 1.39 -4.44
N ASP A 154 11.39 0.69 -3.52
CA ASP A 154 11.36 -0.76 -3.40
C ASP A 154 11.48 -1.19 -1.95
N SER A 155 10.74 -2.21 -1.56
CA SER A 155 10.73 -2.78 -0.20
C SER A 155 10.82 -4.30 -0.23
N THR A 156 11.37 -4.86 -1.30
CA THR A 156 11.41 -6.32 -1.48
C THR A 156 12.49 -7.00 -0.67
N ASP A 157 13.51 -6.27 -0.28
CA ASP A 157 14.58 -6.71 0.62
C ASP A 157 15.10 -5.54 1.48
N ALA A 158 15.91 -5.84 2.48
CA ALA A 158 16.45 -4.86 3.42
C ALA A 158 17.34 -3.81 2.76
N GLY A 159 18.10 -4.18 1.72
CA GLY A 159 18.97 -3.27 0.97
C GLY A 159 18.16 -2.25 0.18
N THR A 160 17.20 -2.71 -0.61
CA THR A 160 16.30 -1.84 -1.40
C THR A 160 15.43 -0.97 -0.50
N GLN A 161 14.92 -1.48 0.61
CA GLN A 161 14.18 -0.69 1.60
C GLN A 161 15.06 0.41 2.22
N THR A 162 16.31 0.10 2.53
CA THR A 162 17.27 1.08 3.06
C THR A 162 17.48 2.21 2.05
N GLN A 163 17.75 1.89 0.78
CA GLN A 163 17.93 2.90 -0.27
C GLN A 163 16.66 3.75 -0.48
N THR A 164 15.50 3.12 -0.43
CA THR A 164 14.20 3.79 -0.53
C THR A 164 14.01 4.78 0.62
N ASN A 165 14.31 4.40 1.86
CA ASN A 165 14.23 5.27 3.03
C ASN A 165 15.22 6.45 2.97
N LEU A 166 16.46 6.19 2.54
CA LEU A 166 17.46 7.23 2.35
C LEU A 166 17.03 8.25 1.28
N ALA A 167 16.47 7.78 0.17
CA ALA A 167 15.95 8.65 -0.89
C ALA A 167 14.77 9.51 -0.39
N GLY A 168 13.84 8.91 0.37
CA GLY A 168 12.71 9.61 0.98
C GLY A 168 13.14 10.69 1.95
N ARG A 169 14.05 10.38 2.86
CA ARG A 169 14.59 11.34 3.85
C ARG A 169 15.38 12.47 3.19
N LYS A 170 16.15 12.18 2.14
CA LYS A 170 16.82 13.22 1.33
C LYS A 170 15.82 14.16 0.65
N SER A 171 14.69 13.64 0.16
CA SER A 171 13.61 14.45 -0.41
C SER A 171 13.03 15.42 0.63
N VAL A 172 12.72 14.90 1.82
CA VAL A 172 12.23 15.74 2.94
C VAL A 172 13.20 16.84 3.32
N LEU A 173 14.49 16.54 3.42
CA LEU A 173 15.52 17.53 3.75
C LEU A 173 15.66 18.60 2.68
N ARG A 174 15.62 18.26 1.38
CA ARG A 174 15.64 19.27 0.30
C ARG A 174 14.44 20.20 0.41
N MET A 175 13.24 19.62 0.59
CA MET A 175 12.03 20.42 0.74
C MET A 175 12.08 21.32 1.98
N LEU A 176 12.51 20.83 3.14
CA LEU A 176 12.64 21.64 4.34
C LEU A 176 13.62 22.81 4.15
N LYS A 177 14.77 22.54 3.52
CA LYS A 177 15.73 23.61 3.18
C LYS A 177 15.11 24.66 2.27
N PHE A 178 14.36 24.27 1.26
CA PHE A 178 13.63 25.17 0.39
C PHE A 178 12.57 25.98 1.16
N LEU A 179 11.75 25.31 1.98
CA LEU A 179 10.69 25.97 2.77
C LEU A 179 11.26 27.07 3.70
N LYS A 180 12.48 26.89 4.21
CA LYS A 180 13.14 27.91 5.03
C LYS A 180 13.60 29.16 4.25
N THR A 181 13.62 29.11 2.93
CA THR A 181 14.02 30.25 2.08
C THR A 181 12.85 31.04 1.52
N ILE A 182 11.62 30.56 1.67
CA ILE A 182 10.44 31.27 1.16
C ILE A 182 9.91 32.29 2.14
N PRO A 183 9.22 33.37 1.67
CA PRO A 183 8.55 34.33 2.54
C PRO A 183 7.56 33.62 3.48
N GLY A 184 7.70 33.84 4.80
CA GLY A 184 6.90 33.21 5.84
C GLY A 184 7.27 31.72 6.13
N GLY A 185 8.43 31.30 5.66
CA GLY A 185 8.94 29.93 5.88
C GLY A 185 10.15 29.85 6.80
N GLU A 186 10.62 30.94 7.38
CA GLU A 186 11.86 31.07 8.16
C GLU A 186 11.89 30.08 9.35
N ASN A 187 10.72 29.85 9.95
CA ASN A 187 10.54 28.93 11.09
C ASN A 187 10.07 27.53 10.66
N ALA A 188 10.14 27.21 9.36
CA ALA A 188 9.70 25.92 8.86
C ALA A 188 10.44 24.77 9.55
N SER A 189 9.69 23.78 10.00
CA SER A 189 10.20 22.58 10.64
C SER A 189 9.31 21.36 10.30
N ILE A 190 9.77 20.17 10.66
CA ILE A 190 8.98 18.94 10.52
C ILE A 190 8.05 18.83 11.74
N ASP A 191 6.74 18.68 11.49
CA ASP A 191 5.77 18.36 12.53
C ASP A 191 5.75 16.87 12.82
N ARG A 192 5.54 16.06 11.77
CA ARG A 192 5.59 14.62 11.84
C ARG A 192 6.08 14.01 10.53
N MET A 193 6.71 12.85 10.63
CA MET A 193 7.21 12.08 9.50
C MET A 193 7.08 10.58 9.82
N MET A 194 6.68 9.78 8.84
CA MET A 194 6.72 8.32 8.97
C MET A 194 8.17 7.84 8.98
N ASN A 195 8.44 6.79 9.75
CA ASN A 195 9.78 6.21 9.88
C ASN A 195 10.29 5.63 8.55
N GLU A 196 9.37 5.10 7.74
CA GLU A 196 9.67 4.45 6.47
C GLU A 196 8.99 5.14 5.30
N THR A 197 9.63 5.05 4.15
CA THR A 197 9.04 5.43 2.87
C THR A 197 8.06 4.34 2.43
N ALA A 198 6.80 4.70 2.30
CA ALA A 198 5.76 3.79 1.84
C ALA A 198 5.94 3.45 0.36
N THR A 199 6.00 2.17 0.03
CA THR A 199 5.99 1.65 -1.35
C THR A 199 4.57 1.35 -1.80
N ARG A 200 4.22 1.79 -3.01
CA ARG A 200 2.89 1.54 -3.60
C ARG A 200 2.82 0.24 -4.37
N GLU A 201 3.91 -0.16 -4.99
CA GLU A 201 3.97 -1.29 -5.91
C GLU A 201 5.32 -2.00 -5.78
N THR A 202 5.28 -3.33 -5.66
CA THR A 202 6.42 -4.22 -5.71
C THR A 202 6.06 -5.44 -6.55
N PHE A 203 5.89 -6.61 -5.93
CA PHE A 203 5.39 -7.80 -6.58
C PHE A 203 3.86 -7.92 -6.45
N ARG A 204 3.23 -8.45 -7.47
CA ARG A 204 1.87 -9.01 -7.46
C ARG A 204 1.97 -10.51 -7.72
N ILE A 205 1.06 -11.30 -7.17
CA ILE A 205 1.03 -12.73 -7.47
C ILE A 205 0.51 -12.97 -8.91
N LYS A 206 0.91 -14.07 -9.51
CA LYS A 206 0.17 -14.72 -10.57
C LYS A 206 -0.92 -15.56 -9.91
N GLY A 207 -2.14 -15.06 -9.88
CA GLY A 207 -3.28 -15.74 -9.24
C GLY A 207 -3.98 -16.73 -10.16
N GLU A 208 -4.94 -17.48 -9.59
CA GLU A 208 -5.87 -18.32 -10.36
C GLU A 208 -6.69 -17.47 -11.34
N SER A 209 -7.01 -16.24 -10.97
CA SER A 209 -7.57 -15.20 -11.85
C SER A 209 -6.81 -13.88 -11.69
N THR A 210 -6.91 -13.01 -12.69
CA THR A 210 -6.24 -11.69 -12.70
C THR A 210 -7.26 -10.62 -13.00
N ILE A 211 -7.34 -9.59 -12.17
CA ILE A 211 -8.21 -8.43 -12.39
C ILE A 211 -7.56 -7.51 -13.41
N THR A 212 -8.23 -7.27 -14.52
CA THR A 212 -7.78 -6.31 -15.53
C THR A 212 -8.35 -4.92 -15.30
N VAL A 213 -7.73 -3.91 -15.93
CA VAL A 213 -8.27 -2.54 -15.93
C VAL A 213 -9.70 -2.50 -16.49
N ASN A 214 -10.00 -3.31 -17.49
CA ASN A 214 -11.34 -3.37 -18.07
C ASN A 214 -12.37 -3.97 -17.11
N ASP A 215 -12.02 -5.06 -16.40
CA ASP A 215 -12.87 -5.64 -15.36
C ASP A 215 -13.18 -4.59 -14.29
N TYR A 216 -12.14 -3.89 -13.84
CA TYR A 216 -12.26 -2.90 -12.77
C TYR A 216 -13.12 -1.70 -13.20
N GLN A 217 -12.84 -1.10 -14.36
CA GLN A 217 -13.55 0.08 -14.85
C GLN A 217 -15.01 -0.19 -15.19
N ASN A 218 -15.32 -1.41 -15.64
CA ASN A 218 -16.70 -1.82 -15.99
C ASN A 218 -17.46 -2.43 -14.80
N GLY A 219 -16.83 -2.56 -13.63
CA GLY A 219 -17.47 -3.08 -12.43
C GLY A 219 -17.87 -4.54 -12.58
N ARG A 220 -17.02 -5.35 -13.26
CA ARG A 220 -17.28 -6.77 -13.43
C ARG A 220 -17.63 -7.43 -12.11
N LYS A 221 -18.72 -8.18 -12.09
CA LYS A 221 -19.10 -9.07 -11.02
C LYS A 221 -18.54 -10.45 -11.36
N PHE A 222 -17.54 -10.87 -10.57
CA PHE A 222 -16.98 -12.20 -10.70
C PHE A 222 -17.86 -13.21 -9.94
N ASP A 223 -17.99 -14.42 -10.47
CA ASP A 223 -18.78 -15.47 -9.83
C ASP A 223 -18.20 -15.87 -8.47
N ASP A 224 -16.88 -15.73 -8.30
CA ASP A 224 -16.14 -15.97 -7.06
C ASP A 224 -15.78 -14.70 -6.30
N ALA A 225 -16.57 -13.61 -6.45
CA ALA A 225 -16.32 -12.33 -5.77
C ALA A 225 -16.35 -12.48 -4.24
N LEU A 226 -15.35 -11.95 -3.55
CA LEU A 226 -15.23 -11.96 -2.09
C LEU A 226 -15.53 -10.60 -1.45
N CYS A 227 -15.16 -9.51 -2.10
CA CYS A 227 -15.39 -8.18 -1.56
C CYS A 227 -15.49 -7.13 -2.67
N TYR A 228 -15.86 -5.92 -2.29
CA TYR A 228 -16.00 -4.77 -3.19
C TYR A 228 -14.79 -3.86 -3.13
N SER A 229 -14.59 -3.09 -4.22
CA SER A 229 -13.66 -1.98 -4.27
C SER A 229 -14.33 -0.77 -4.90
N PHE A 230 -14.11 0.42 -4.33
CA PHE A 230 -14.79 1.65 -4.73
C PHE A 230 -13.83 2.75 -5.18
N TYR A 231 -12.53 2.53 -5.04
CA TYR A 231 -11.56 3.57 -5.29
C TYR A 231 -11.32 3.74 -6.80
N PRO A 232 -11.19 4.95 -7.31
CA PRO A 232 -10.82 5.16 -8.71
C PRO A 232 -9.41 4.63 -8.99
N ILE A 233 -9.11 4.37 -10.25
CA ILE A 233 -7.73 4.12 -10.68
C ILE A 233 -6.90 5.35 -10.36
N ASP A 234 -5.83 5.17 -9.61
CA ASP A 234 -4.95 6.22 -9.06
C ASP A 234 -3.49 5.83 -9.33
N LEU A 235 -3.16 5.75 -10.63
CA LEU A 235 -1.82 5.36 -11.06
C LEU A 235 -0.86 6.54 -10.94
N HIS A 236 0.12 6.40 -10.06
CA HIS A 236 1.23 7.32 -9.92
C HIS A 236 2.34 6.96 -10.90
N THR A 237 2.80 7.93 -11.68
CA THR A 237 3.85 7.78 -12.69
C THR A 237 4.94 8.84 -12.51
N LYS A 238 6.01 8.77 -13.30
CA LYS A 238 7.05 9.80 -13.37
C LYS A 238 6.52 11.16 -13.87
N ASP A 239 5.38 11.17 -14.56
CA ASP A 239 4.76 12.35 -15.15
C ASP A 239 3.57 12.87 -14.33
N GLY A 240 3.33 12.31 -13.16
CA GLY A 240 2.27 12.71 -12.25
C GLY A 240 1.31 11.57 -11.91
N VAL A 241 0.08 11.93 -11.61
CA VAL A 241 -0.99 10.99 -11.27
C VAL A 241 -2.00 10.95 -12.40
N VAL A 242 -2.37 9.76 -12.86
CA VAL A 242 -3.39 9.52 -13.89
C VAL A 242 -4.65 8.94 -13.24
N PRO A 243 -5.57 9.79 -12.74
CA PRO A 243 -6.80 9.30 -12.15
C PRO A 243 -7.79 8.91 -13.25
N LYS A 244 -8.44 7.73 -13.08
CA LYS A 244 -9.59 7.33 -13.89
C LYS A 244 -10.75 7.00 -12.95
N HIS A 245 -11.73 7.87 -12.93
CA HIS A 245 -12.90 7.71 -12.07
C HIS A 245 -13.81 6.60 -12.58
N LEU A 246 -14.41 5.87 -11.65
CA LEU A 246 -15.49 4.93 -11.97
C LEU A 246 -16.75 5.71 -12.35
N LYS A 247 -17.52 5.19 -13.27
CA LYS A 247 -18.85 5.74 -13.58
C LYS A 247 -19.76 5.59 -12.35
N ARG A 248 -20.75 6.50 -12.22
CA ARG A 248 -21.72 6.41 -11.11
C ARG A 248 -22.42 5.05 -11.13
N GLY A 249 -22.50 4.41 -9.97
CA GLY A 249 -23.13 3.09 -9.80
C GLY A 249 -22.21 1.91 -10.14
N VAL A 250 -21.01 2.15 -10.68
CA VAL A 250 -20.05 1.08 -10.94
C VAL A 250 -19.29 0.74 -9.67
N VAL A 251 -19.40 -0.52 -9.24
CA VAL A 251 -18.72 -1.07 -8.05
C VAL A 251 -18.00 -2.35 -8.46
N PRO A 252 -16.69 -2.30 -8.68
CA PRO A 252 -15.88 -3.49 -8.96
C PRO A 252 -15.89 -4.49 -7.82
N THR A 253 -15.67 -5.76 -8.13
CA THR A 253 -15.47 -6.82 -7.15
C THR A 253 -14.06 -7.39 -7.23
N ILE A 254 -13.61 -7.98 -6.12
CA ILE A 254 -12.34 -8.69 -5.98
C ILE A 254 -12.65 -10.19 -5.95
N PRO A 255 -12.27 -10.97 -6.97
CA PRO A 255 -12.52 -12.40 -7.00
C PRO A 255 -11.55 -13.16 -6.09
N ARG A 256 -12.02 -14.26 -5.52
CA ARG A 256 -11.20 -15.18 -4.71
C ARG A 256 -9.94 -15.66 -5.47
N GLY A 257 -10.09 -15.98 -6.74
CA GLY A 257 -8.98 -16.44 -7.56
C GLY A 257 -7.84 -15.42 -7.69
N SER A 258 -8.10 -14.11 -7.49
CA SER A 258 -7.05 -13.09 -7.47
C SER A 258 -6.24 -13.05 -6.16
N LEU A 259 -6.70 -13.75 -5.14
CA LEU A 259 -6.05 -13.86 -3.82
C LEU A 259 -5.38 -15.23 -3.61
N ILE A 260 -5.47 -16.16 -4.57
CA ILE A 260 -4.86 -17.50 -4.49
C ILE A 260 -3.74 -17.58 -5.53
N PRO A 261 -2.47 -17.75 -5.13
CA PRO A 261 -1.37 -18.00 -6.07
C PRO A 261 -1.67 -19.22 -6.93
N LYS A 262 -1.49 -19.11 -8.24
CA LYS A 262 -1.83 -20.18 -9.20
C LYS A 262 -1.11 -21.48 -8.87
N GLY A 263 -1.88 -22.54 -8.71
CA GLY A 263 -1.37 -23.87 -8.37
C GLY A 263 -1.01 -24.06 -6.89
N SER A 264 -1.26 -23.07 -6.02
CA SER A 264 -1.05 -23.24 -4.59
C SER A 264 -2.23 -23.91 -3.91
N THR A 265 -1.93 -24.58 -2.79
CA THR A 265 -2.91 -25.08 -1.82
C THR A 265 -2.68 -24.38 -0.49
N ASN A 266 -3.69 -24.18 0.31
CA ASN A 266 -3.57 -23.67 1.69
C ASN A 266 -2.75 -22.36 1.85
N LEU A 267 -2.67 -21.54 0.77
CA LEU A 267 -1.97 -20.26 0.71
C LEU A 267 -2.85 -19.24 0.02
N MET A 268 -3.07 -18.14 0.68
CA MET A 268 -3.75 -16.96 0.14
C MET A 268 -2.90 -15.71 0.31
N VAL A 269 -3.25 -14.65 -0.40
CA VAL A 269 -2.69 -13.31 -0.18
C VAL A 269 -3.81 -12.32 0.12
N ALA A 270 -3.48 -11.20 0.79
CA ALA A 270 -4.36 -10.06 0.89
C ALA A 270 -3.55 -8.76 0.78
N GLY A 271 -4.15 -7.71 0.19
CA GLY A 271 -3.51 -6.42 0.04
C GLY A 271 -2.95 -6.16 -1.35
N ARG A 272 -1.96 -5.26 -1.46
CA ARG A 272 -1.44 -4.75 -2.73
C ARG A 272 -0.77 -5.80 -3.63
N CYS A 273 -0.47 -6.97 -3.12
CA CYS A 273 0.12 -8.08 -3.88
C CYS A 273 -0.90 -8.97 -4.59
N LEU A 274 -2.21 -8.64 -4.56
CA LEU A 274 -3.25 -9.37 -5.28
C LEU A 274 -2.93 -9.49 -6.78
N SER A 275 -3.48 -10.51 -7.43
CA SER A 275 -3.35 -10.73 -8.88
C SER A 275 -4.19 -9.71 -9.67
N SER A 276 -3.52 -8.77 -10.29
CA SER A 276 -4.15 -7.72 -11.10
C SER A 276 -3.18 -7.17 -12.13
N ASP A 277 -3.68 -6.48 -13.16
CA ASP A 277 -2.83 -5.59 -13.91
C ASP A 277 -2.47 -4.34 -13.08
N ARG A 278 -1.52 -3.55 -13.56
CA ARG A 278 -0.99 -2.40 -12.85
C ARG A 278 -2.03 -1.30 -12.60
N TYR A 279 -2.94 -1.09 -13.55
CA TYR A 279 -3.99 -0.07 -13.44
C TYR A 279 -5.03 -0.48 -12.39
N ALA A 280 -5.57 -1.70 -12.49
CA ALA A 280 -6.49 -2.24 -11.50
C ALA A 280 -5.85 -2.29 -10.10
N ASN A 281 -4.55 -2.67 -9.99
CA ASN A 281 -3.81 -2.65 -8.74
C ASN A 281 -3.80 -1.27 -8.10
N SER A 282 -3.59 -0.21 -8.89
CA SER A 282 -3.51 1.16 -8.34
C SER A 282 -4.78 1.59 -7.58
N ALA A 283 -5.91 1.00 -7.93
CA ALA A 283 -7.19 1.21 -7.25
C ALA A 283 -7.43 0.20 -6.12
N ALA A 284 -7.19 -1.10 -6.37
CA ALA A 284 -7.50 -2.17 -5.42
C ALA A 284 -6.56 -2.21 -4.20
N ARG A 285 -5.37 -1.61 -4.27
CA ARG A 285 -4.36 -1.58 -3.18
C ARG A 285 -4.67 -0.60 -2.04
N VAL A 286 -5.76 0.17 -2.11
CA VAL A 286 -6.08 1.15 -1.05
C VAL A 286 -6.61 0.47 0.20
N GLN A 287 -6.50 1.15 1.35
CA GLN A 287 -6.78 0.56 2.66
C GLN A 287 -8.13 -0.15 2.76
N ALA A 288 -9.23 0.49 2.35
CA ALA A 288 -10.56 -0.13 2.44
C ALA A 288 -10.66 -1.45 1.67
N SER A 289 -10.11 -1.49 0.44
CA SER A 289 -10.07 -2.73 -0.35
C SER A 289 -9.16 -3.78 0.30
N CYS A 290 -8.02 -3.37 0.87
CA CYS A 290 -7.11 -4.29 1.58
C CYS A 290 -7.76 -4.88 2.84
N MET A 291 -8.54 -4.10 3.58
CA MET A 291 -9.32 -4.58 4.74
C MET A 291 -10.34 -5.64 4.32
N GLY A 292 -11.13 -5.36 3.27
CA GLY A 292 -12.09 -6.32 2.73
C GLY A 292 -11.43 -7.62 2.26
N MET A 293 -10.29 -7.52 1.57
CA MET A 293 -9.51 -8.70 1.17
C MET A 293 -9.00 -9.49 2.38
N GLY A 294 -8.50 -8.80 3.42
CA GLY A 294 -8.00 -9.43 4.65
C GLY A 294 -9.08 -10.21 5.37
N GLN A 295 -10.26 -9.62 5.55
CA GLN A 295 -11.41 -10.27 6.15
C GLN A 295 -11.84 -11.50 5.34
N ALA A 296 -12.02 -11.34 4.04
CA ALA A 296 -12.46 -12.43 3.16
C ALA A 296 -11.45 -13.58 3.10
N ALA A 297 -10.15 -13.27 3.03
CA ALA A 297 -9.10 -14.27 3.05
C ALA A 297 -9.06 -15.03 4.38
N ALA A 298 -9.24 -14.33 5.51
CA ALA A 298 -9.29 -14.96 6.84
C ALA A 298 -10.49 -15.91 6.97
N CYS A 299 -11.69 -15.47 6.60
CA CYS A 299 -12.89 -16.32 6.59
C CYS A 299 -12.68 -17.58 5.72
N THR A 300 -12.18 -17.38 4.50
CA THR A 300 -11.91 -18.48 3.57
C THR A 300 -10.89 -19.47 4.15
N ALA A 301 -9.78 -18.99 4.70
CA ALA A 301 -8.73 -19.83 5.27
C ALA A 301 -9.21 -20.63 6.49
N VAL A 302 -10.01 -20.02 7.37
CA VAL A 302 -10.59 -20.70 8.54
C VAL A 302 -11.56 -21.79 8.10
N LEU A 303 -12.44 -21.52 7.16
CA LEU A 303 -13.39 -22.51 6.62
C LEU A 303 -12.64 -23.65 5.95
N ALA A 304 -11.65 -23.36 5.12
CA ALA A 304 -10.79 -24.36 4.49
C ALA A 304 -10.11 -25.27 5.52
N ALA A 305 -9.55 -24.67 6.59
CA ALA A 305 -8.88 -25.43 7.65
C ALA A 305 -9.83 -26.31 8.47
N LYS A 306 -11.08 -25.86 8.71
CA LYS A 306 -12.11 -26.60 9.43
C LYS A 306 -12.66 -27.78 8.62
N SER A 307 -12.89 -27.55 7.33
CA SER A 307 -13.49 -28.55 6.43
C SER A 307 -12.44 -29.45 5.76
N SER A 308 -11.15 -29.23 6.02
CA SER A 308 -10.03 -29.96 5.40
C SER A 308 -10.06 -29.92 3.86
N VAL A 309 -10.44 -28.78 3.31
CA VAL A 309 -10.43 -28.48 1.86
C VAL A 309 -9.45 -27.35 1.56
N THR A 310 -9.16 -27.10 0.28
CA THR A 310 -8.36 -25.95 -0.11
C THR A 310 -9.20 -24.66 -0.10
N PRO A 311 -8.59 -23.46 0.03
CA PRO A 311 -9.30 -22.19 -0.07
C PRO A 311 -10.16 -22.02 -1.33
N LYS A 312 -9.78 -22.68 -2.43
CA LYS A 312 -10.49 -22.65 -3.69
C LYS A 312 -11.81 -23.44 -3.64
N GLU A 313 -11.86 -24.49 -2.84
CA GLU A 313 -12.99 -25.41 -2.72
C GLU A 313 -14.04 -24.96 -1.70
N VAL A 314 -13.73 -23.98 -0.84
CA VAL A 314 -14.70 -23.45 0.13
C VAL A 314 -15.93 -22.90 -0.59
N PRO A 315 -17.16 -23.34 -0.23
CA PRO A 315 -18.38 -22.78 -0.81
C PRO A 315 -18.50 -21.28 -0.54
N LEU A 316 -18.77 -20.48 -1.59
CA LEU A 316 -18.85 -19.02 -1.46
C LEU A 316 -19.94 -18.57 -0.49
N GLY A 317 -21.08 -19.29 -0.45
CA GLY A 317 -22.17 -18.98 0.47
C GLY A 317 -21.83 -19.12 1.95
N GLU A 318 -20.73 -19.79 2.29
CA GLU A 318 -20.22 -19.89 3.66
C GLU A 318 -19.28 -18.74 4.02
N ILE A 319 -18.74 -18.03 3.00
CA ILE A 319 -17.82 -16.91 3.19
C ILE A 319 -18.59 -15.60 3.35
N HIS A 320 -19.76 -15.48 2.74
CA HIS A 320 -20.65 -14.32 2.76
C HIS A 320 -21.65 -14.39 3.90
#